data_330866850d75594102643c0a05e06946
#
_entry.id   330866850d75594102643c0a05e06946
#
_cell.length_a   1.000
_cell.length_b   1.000
_cell.length_c   1.000
_cell.angle_alpha   90.00
_cell.angle_beta   90.00
_cell.angle_gamma   90.00
#
_symmetry.space_group_name_H-M   'P 1'
#
loop_
_entity.id
_entity.type
_entity.pdbx_description
1 polymer ?
#
loop_
_entity_poly.entity_id
_entity_poly.type
_entity_poly.pdbx_seq_one_letter_code
_entity_poly.pdbx_strand_id
1 'polypeptide(L)'
;FNASSFGLTRKEIDERIQDIIDFSELGEFIDHPVRTYSSGMYMRLAFSVAINVDAEILLIDEILAVGDQHFQEKCYRKLKELKESDKTIVIVTHSLDVVKDLCDRAVWIYKGELRLDGDPIYVIDEYLKQVAIDHKEEKKKAIAEGKHKFKGAVFIDKPKDFTKVNRKDEKLVCMGWQLSDHDDAVLKITLDDNPIDSVVRVRRQDVFDAYQEVYAGDMDPETIGWKTTIDLTKLDLGNHKLMVQCLEPDGNVLAEKCIQFILG
;
A
#
# COMPACT_ATOMS: atom_id res chain seq x y z
N PHE A 1 19.37 8.81 -30.85
CA PHE A 1 18.30 8.22 -31.67
C PHE A 1 16.92 8.44 -31.04
N ASN A 2 16.71 8.10 -29.76
CA ASN A 2 15.42 8.33 -29.07
C ASN A 2 15.00 9.82 -29.10
N ALA A 3 15.93 10.74 -28.78
CA ALA A 3 15.63 12.16 -28.79
C ALA A 3 15.22 12.67 -30.19
N SER A 4 15.82 12.13 -31.25
CA SER A 4 15.39 12.43 -32.62
C SER A 4 13.98 11.89 -32.94
N SER A 5 13.57 10.79 -32.32
CA SER A 5 12.22 10.25 -32.48
C SER A 5 11.14 11.14 -31.82
N PHE A 6 11.52 11.98 -30.89
CA PHE A 6 10.68 13.04 -30.31
C PHE A 6 10.73 14.37 -31.08
N GLY A 7 11.33 14.37 -32.26
CA GLY A 7 11.39 15.54 -33.16
C GLY A 7 12.47 16.56 -32.84
N LEU A 8 13.38 16.27 -31.88
CA LEU A 8 14.48 17.17 -31.56
C LEU A 8 15.50 17.23 -32.70
N THR A 9 15.93 18.43 -33.05
CA THR A 9 17.06 18.67 -33.96
C THR A 9 18.38 18.28 -33.29
N ARG A 10 19.42 18.03 -34.10
CA ARG A 10 20.76 17.70 -33.59
C ARG A 10 21.30 18.77 -32.63
N LYS A 11 21.06 20.04 -32.92
CA LYS A 11 21.48 21.15 -32.06
C LYS A 11 20.78 21.11 -30.68
N GLU A 12 19.49 20.90 -30.66
CA GLU A 12 18.72 20.79 -29.41
C GLU A 12 19.13 19.58 -28.60
N ILE A 13 19.50 18.47 -29.25
CA ILE A 13 20.03 17.28 -28.57
C ILE A 13 21.40 17.60 -27.95
N ASP A 14 22.31 18.25 -28.72
CA ASP A 14 23.65 18.59 -28.23
C ASP A 14 23.60 19.55 -27.02
N GLU A 15 22.62 20.45 -26.99
CA GLU A 15 22.38 21.39 -25.87
C GLU A 15 21.87 20.68 -24.58
N ARG A 16 21.18 19.55 -24.71
CA ARG A 16 20.50 18.86 -23.59
C ARG A 16 21.10 17.51 -23.20
N ILE A 17 22.07 17.05 -24.00
CA ILE A 17 22.59 15.68 -23.80
C ILE A 17 23.23 15.49 -22.43
N GLN A 18 23.87 16.53 -21.91
CA GLN A 18 24.50 16.44 -20.59
C GLN A 18 23.44 16.31 -19.48
N ASP A 19 22.36 17.09 -19.55
CA ASP A 19 21.26 17.01 -18.57
C ASP A 19 20.58 15.63 -18.60
N ILE A 20 20.43 15.05 -19.80
CA ILE A 20 19.89 13.69 -19.98
C ILE A 20 20.81 12.66 -19.33
N ILE A 21 22.13 12.76 -19.58
CA ILE A 21 23.13 11.85 -19.01
C ILE A 21 23.12 11.95 -17.47
N ASP A 22 23.20 13.16 -16.94
CA ASP A 22 23.23 13.42 -15.51
C ASP A 22 21.95 12.96 -14.80
N PHE A 23 20.81 13.15 -15.46
CA PHE A 23 19.54 12.69 -14.93
C PHE A 23 19.45 11.16 -14.91
N SER A 24 19.96 10.48 -15.93
CA SER A 24 19.87 9.01 -16.06
C SER A 24 20.66 8.24 -15.00
N GLU A 25 21.70 8.86 -14.44
CA GLU A 25 22.64 8.25 -13.46
C GLU A 25 23.28 6.96 -13.97
N LEU A 26 23.46 6.85 -15.27
CA LEU A 26 24.09 5.67 -15.89
C LEU A 26 25.62 5.67 -15.76
N GLY A 27 26.23 6.83 -15.45
CA GLY A 27 27.67 6.95 -15.27
C GLY A 27 28.45 6.44 -16.47
N GLU A 28 29.43 5.59 -16.24
CA GLU A 28 30.29 5.00 -17.27
C GLU A 28 29.56 4.11 -18.29
N PHE A 29 28.37 3.62 -17.92
CA PHE A 29 27.56 2.78 -18.82
C PHE A 29 26.97 3.55 -20.01
N ILE A 30 26.94 4.89 -19.96
CA ILE A 30 26.34 5.70 -21.04
C ILE A 30 27.01 5.47 -22.41
N ASP A 31 28.29 5.13 -22.42
CA ASP A 31 29.06 4.85 -23.63
C ASP A 31 28.91 3.40 -24.12
N HIS A 32 28.23 2.55 -23.35
CA HIS A 32 28.01 1.16 -23.77
C HIS A 32 26.83 1.05 -24.74
N PRO A 33 26.82 0.05 -25.61
CA PRO A 33 25.69 -0.18 -26.51
C PRO A 33 24.41 -0.46 -25.70
N VAL A 34 23.30 0.22 -26.03
CA VAL A 34 22.00 0.12 -25.33
C VAL A 34 21.50 -1.34 -25.23
N ARG A 35 21.85 -2.20 -26.17
CA ARG A 35 21.53 -3.66 -26.12
C ARG A 35 22.15 -4.40 -24.93
N THR A 36 23.15 -3.81 -24.26
CA THR A 36 23.80 -4.38 -23.07
C THR A 36 23.19 -3.88 -21.77
N TYR A 37 22.25 -2.94 -21.85
CA TYR A 37 21.59 -2.37 -20.69
C TYR A 37 20.63 -3.36 -20.04
N SER A 38 20.57 -3.31 -18.71
CA SER A 38 19.45 -3.91 -17.99
C SER A 38 18.14 -3.19 -18.32
N SER A 39 17.00 -3.81 -18.04
CA SER A 39 15.70 -3.15 -18.23
C SER A 39 15.61 -1.84 -17.45
N GLY A 40 16.11 -1.80 -16.21
CA GLY A 40 16.14 -0.59 -15.38
C GLY A 40 17.00 0.51 -15.98
N MET A 41 18.23 0.19 -16.47
CA MET A 41 19.11 1.16 -17.14
C MET A 41 18.46 1.72 -18.41
N TYR A 42 17.84 0.86 -19.21
CA TYR A 42 17.12 1.29 -20.41
C TYR A 42 16.00 2.27 -20.09
N MET A 43 15.19 1.93 -19.10
CA MET A 43 14.07 2.77 -18.68
C MET A 43 14.53 4.09 -18.05
N ARG A 44 15.61 4.09 -17.24
CA ARG A 44 16.20 5.33 -16.72
C ARG A 44 16.61 6.27 -17.85
N LEU A 45 17.30 5.75 -18.89
CA LEU A 45 17.68 6.56 -20.05
C LEU A 45 16.46 7.05 -20.82
N ALA A 46 15.49 6.18 -21.09
CA ALA A 46 14.27 6.52 -21.82
C ALA A 46 13.48 7.64 -21.12
N PHE A 47 13.29 7.52 -19.80
CA PHE A 47 12.64 8.56 -19.01
C PHE A 47 13.43 9.87 -19.00
N SER A 48 14.75 9.79 -18.83
CA SER A 48 15.62 10.98 -18.85
C SER A 48 15.54 11.74 -20.17
N VAL A 49 15.42 11.04 -21.29
CA VAL A 49 15.19 11.67 -22.60
C VAL A 49 13.81 12.32 -22.62
N ALA A 50 12.76 11.59 -22.24
CA ALA A 50 11.37 12.07 -22.35
C ALA A 50 11.10 13.35 -21.55
N ILE A 51 11.64 13.47 -20.33
CA ILE A 51 11.41 14.65 -19.47
C ILE A 51 12.26 15.87 -19.85
N ASN A 52 13.33 15.68 -20.65
CA ASN A 52 14.18 16.74 -21.15
C ASN A 52 13.79 17.22 -22.55
N VAL A 53 12.73 16.66 -23.14
CA VAL A 53 12.12 17.19 -24.36
C VAL A 53 11.30 18.43 -24.03
N ASP A 54 11.38 19.45 -24.88
CA ASP A 54 10.58 20.65 -24.73
C ASP A 54 9.19 20.48 -25.37
N ALA A 55 8.42 19.57 -24.79
CA ALA A 55 7.06 19.30 -25.23
C ALA A 55 6.08 20.19 -24.48
N GLU A 56 5.07 20.72 -25.16
CA GLU A 56 3.94 21.44 -24.57
C GLU A 56 3.01 20.47 -23.82
N ILE A 57 2.91 19.23 -24.30
CA ILE A 57 2.09 18.16 -23.70
C ILE A 57 2.97 16.95 -23.45
N LEU A 58 3.02 16.51 -22.21
CA LEU A 58 3.75 15.31 -21.78
C LEU A 58 2.75 14.19 -21.44
N LEU A 59 2.86 13.06 -22.13
CA LEU A 59 2.05 11.86 -21.85
C LEU A 59 2.90 10.85 -21.10
N ILE A 60 2.43 10.43 -19.94
CA ILE A 60 3.11 9.48 -19.05
C ILE A 60 2.18 8.29 -18.81
N ASP A 61 2.65 7.10 -19.19
CA ASP A 61 1.91 5.85 -18.99
C ASP A 61 2.72 4.91 -18.08
N GLU A 62 2.27 4.76 -16.83
CA GLU A 62 2.82 3.87 -15.78
C GLU A 62 4.33 3.95 -15.49
N ILE A 63 5.06 4.87 -16.11
CA ILE A 63 6.55 4.92 -16.11
C ILE A 63 7.13 5.33 -14.73
N LEU A 64 6.31 5.76 -13.76
CA LEU A 64 6.81 6.23 -12.46
C LEU A 64 7.33 5.10 -11.54
N ALA A 65 7.07 3.85 -11.86
CA ALA A 65 7.58 2.69 -11.13
C ALA A 65 8.97 2.19 -11.59
N VAL A 66 9.71 3.03 -12.35
CA VAL A 66 10.97 2.63 -13.01
C VAL A 66 12.19 2.86 -12.12
N GLY A 67 13.11 1.90 -12.13
CA GLY A 67 14.37 1.98 -11.40
C GLY A 67 14.23 1.61 -9.91
N ASP A 68 15.21 2.02 -9.14
CA ASP A 68 15.15 1.90 -7.68
C ASP A 68 14.39 3.08 -7.05
N GLN A 69 14.14 2.99 -5.75
CA GLN A 69 13.40 4.01 -5.01
C GLN A 69 14.02 5.40 -5.16
N HIS A 70 15.35 5.51 -5.16
CA HIS A 70 16.05 6.79 -5.31
C HIS A 70 15.73 7.46 -6.65
N PHE A 71 15.77 6.69 -7.74
CA PHE A 71 15.45 7.20 -9.06
C PHE A 71 13.95 7.55 -9.20
N GLN A 72 13.06 6.76 -8.59
CA GLN A 72 11.63 7.07 -8.55
C GLN A 72 11.35 8.41 -7.86
N GLU A 73 11.98 8.67 -6.72
CA GLU A 73 11.87 9.95 -6.01
C GLU A 73 12.40 11.13 -6.84
N LYS A 74 13.47 10.91 -7.61
CA LYS A 74 14.02 11.89 -8.55
C LYS A 74 13.05 12.20 -9.69
N CYS A 75 12.45 11.18 -10.27
CA CYS A 75 11.41 11.31 -11.29
C CYS A 75 10.21 12.10 -10.77
N TYR A 76 9.74 11.74 -9.57
CA TYR A 76 8.61 12.40 -8.92
C TYR A 76 8.85 13.89 -8.67
N ARG A 77 10.04 14.25 -8.16
CA ARG A 77 10.44 15.66 -7.98
C ARG A 77 10.45 16.40 -9.32
N LYS A 78 10.99 15.77 -10.37
CA LYS A 78 11.03 16.40 -11.69
C LYS A 78 9.65 16.66 -12.27
N LEU A 79 8.70 15.74 -12.05
CA LEU A 79 7.31 15.95 -12.45
C LEU A 79 6.63 17.09 -11.67
N LYS A 80 6.94 17.24 -10.38
CA LYS A 80 6.47 18.41 -9.61
C LYS A 80 7.00 19.73 -10.18
N GLU A 81 8.28 19.78 -10.52
CA GLU A 81 8.87 20.96 -11.18
C GLU A 81 8.19 21.27 -12.53
N LEU A 82 7.94 20.23 -13.33
CA LEU A 82 7.25 20.38 -14.61
C LEU A 82 5.79 20.80 -14.46
N LYS A 83 5.10 20.35 -13.40
CA LYS A 83 3.74 20.77 -13.07
C LYS A 83 3.67 22.28 -12.78
N GLU A 84 4.70 22.85 -12.17
CA GLU A 84 4.78 24.30 -11.90
C GLU A 84 5.08 25.14 -13.15
N SER A 85 5.38 24.49 -14.29
CA SER A 85 5.60 25.15 -15.57
C SER A 85 4.30 25.23 -16.40
N ASP A 86 4.35 25.92 -17.54
CA ASP A 86 3.19 26.06 -18.45
C ASP A 86 2.90 24.78 -19.28
N LYS A 87 3.39 23.60 -18.84
CA LYS A 87 3.24 22.34 -19.57
C LYS A 87 1.97 21.60 -19.14
N THR A 88 1.33 20.97 -20.11
CA THR A 88 0.24 20.03 -19.82
C THR A 88 0.80 18.63 -19.60
N ILE A 89 0.51 18.03 -18.46
CA ILE A 89 0.94 16.65 -18.15
C ILE A 89 -0.31 15.77 -18.05
N VAL A 90 -0.33 14.71 -18.85
CA VAL A 90 -1.37 13.67 -18.79
C VAL A 90 -0.73 12.40 -18.27
N ILE A 91 -1.22 11.90 -17.13
CA ILE A 91 -0.68 10.71 -16.46
C ILE A 91 -1.76 9.60 -16.52
N VAL A 92 -1.39 8.44 -17.03
CA VAL A 92 -2.17 7.20 -16.88
C VAL A 92 -1.48 6.36 -15.82
N THR A 93 -2.16 6.06 -14.73
CA THR A 93 -1.60 5.33 -13.61
C THR A 93 -2.69 4.63 -12.80
N HIS A 94 -2.30 3.56 -12.11
CA HIS A 94 -3.11 2.93 -11.08
C HIS A 94 -2.69 3.38 -9.65
N SER A 95 -1.65 4.22 -9.51
CA SER A 95 -1.22 4.75 -8.22
C SER A 95 -2.09 5.95 -7.81
N LEU A 96 -2.94 5.74 -6.81
CA LEU A 96 -3.82 6.78 -6.27
C LEU A 96 -3.04 7.93 -5.63
N ASP A 97 -1.87 7.65 -5.04
CA ASP A 97 -0.99 8.68 -4.46
C ASP A 97 -0.46 9.63 -5.53
N VAL A 98 -0.08 9.10 -6.70
CA VAL A 98 0.34 9.92 -7.85
C VAL A 98 -0.80 10.81 -8.31
N VAL A 99 -2.02 10.27 -8.43
CA VAL A 99 -3.20 11.05 -8.81
C VAL A 99 -3.48 12.15 -7.80
N LYS A 100 -3.46 11.84 -6.51
CA LYS A 100 -3.72 12.78 -5.42
C LYS A 100 -2.70 13.92 -5.34
N ASP A 101 -1.42 13.60 -5.52
CA ASP A 101 -0.33 14.55 -5.24
C ASP A 101 0.10 15.36 -6.47
N LEU A 102 -0.03 14.77 -7.68
CA LEU A 102 0.46 15.39 -8.90
C LEU A 102 -0.65 15.95 -9.81
N CYS A 103 -1.87 15.45 -9.73
CA CYS A 103 -2.93 15.82 -10.66
C CYS A 103 -3.82 16.94 -10.10
N ASP A 104 -4.19 17.90 -10.94
CA ASP A 104 -5.18 18.94 -10.63
C ASP A 104 -6.58 18.51 -11.06
N ARG A 105 -6.67 17.51 -11.92
CA ARG A 105 -7.88 16.92 -12.46
C ARG A 105 -7.67 15.44 -12.69
N ALA A 106 -8.63 14.60 -12.35
CA ALA A 106 -8.63 13.18 -12.59
C ALA A 106 -9.80 12.76 -13.49
N VAL A 107 -9.53 11.76 -14.32
CA VAL A 107 -10.52 11.12 -15.19
C VAL A 107 -10.55 9.65 -14.87
N TRP A 108 -11.71 9.15 -14.47
CA TRP A 108 -11.90 7.73 -14.21
C TRP A 108 -12.63 7.05 -15.37
N ILE A 109 -11.96 6.07 -15.97
CA ILE A 109 -12.50 5.22 -17.03
C ILE A 109 -12.78 3.84 -16.42
N TYR A 110 -13.99 3.34 -16.57
CA TYR A 110 -14.43 2.06 -16.07
C TYR A 110 -15.12 1.25 -17.16
N LYS A 111 -14.62 0.04 -17.44
CA LYS A 111 -15.12 -0.84 -18.51
C LYS A 111 -15.22 -0.14 -19.90
N GLY A 112 -14.25 0.73 -20.17
CA GLY A 112 -14.16 1.47 -21.43
C GLY A 112 -15.03 2.73 -21.52
N GLU A 113 -15.76 3.09 -20.48
CA GLU A 113 -16.62 4.27 -20.41
C GLU A 113 -16.09 5.30 -19.43
N LEU A 114 -16.23 6.59 -19.78
CA LEU A 114 -15.95 7.70 -18.88
C LEU A 114 -17.00 7.69 -17.76
N ARG A 115 -16.55 7.51 -16.51
CA ARG A 115 -17.41 7.51 -15.32
C ARG A 115 -17.43 8.83 -14.60
N LEU A 116 -16.26 9.38 -14.33
CA LEU A 116 -16.11 10.66 -13.65
C LEU A 116 -14.95 11.45 -14.25
N ASP A 117 -15.06 12.76 -14.11
CA ASP A 117 -14.10 13.75 -14.54
C ASP A 117 -14.19 14.94 -13.57
N GLY A 118 -13.11 15.22 -12.83
CA GLY A 118 -13.13 16.30 -11.86
C GLY A 118 -11.99 16.30 -10.85
N ASP A 119 -12.27 16.75 -9.64
CA ASP A 119 -11.34 16.83 -8.54
C ASP A 119 -10.75 15.44 -8.22
N PRO A 120 -9.42 15.30 -8.10
CA PRO A 120 -8.76 14.03 -7.86
C PRO A 120 -9.24 13.29 -6.62
N ILE A 121 -9.45 14.00 -5.51
CA ILE A 121 -9.86 13.40 -4.23
C ILE A 121 -11.28 12.83 -4.37
N TYR A 122 -12.18 13.58 -4.99
CA TYR A 122 -13.55 13.11 -5.24
C TYR A 122 -13.58 11.90 -6.19
N VAL A 123 -12.80 11.95 -7.27
CA VAL A 123 -12.75 10.84 -8.24
C VAL A 123 -12.16 9.57 -7.60
N ILE A 124 -11.11 9.70 -6.77
CA ILE A 124 -10.51 8.59 -6.02
C ILE A 124 -11.53 7.96 -5.06
N ASP A 125 -12.28 8.79 -4.32
CA ASP A 125 -13.28 8.30 -3.36
C ASP A 125 -14.36 7.46 -4.06
N GLU A 126 -14.89 7.93 -5.17
CA GLU A 126 -15.89 7.20 -5.97
C GLU A 126 -15.30 5.94 -6.63
N TYR A 127 -14.05 5.99 -7.10
CA TYR A 127 -13.32 4.84 -7.61
C TYR A 127 -13.19 3.75 -6.55
N LEU A 128 -12.76 4.10 -5.33
CA LEU A 128 -12.61 3.15 -4.21
C LEU A 128 -13.95 2.52 -3.80
N LYS A 129 -15.04 3.29 -3.82
CA LYS A 129 -16.39 2.74 -3.59
C LYS A 129 -16.76 1.67 -4.63
N GLN A 130 -16.47 1.93 -5.91
CA GLN A 130 -16.74 0.95 -6.96
C GLN A 130 -15.85 -0.29 -6.83
N VAL A 131 -14.56 -0.12 -6.52
CA VAL A 131 -13.65 -1.26 -6.26
C VAL A 131 -14.18 -2.15 -5.14
N ALA A 132 -14.69 -1.54 -4.06
CA ALA A 132 -15.30 -2.29 -2.96
C ALA A 132 -16.54 -3.10 -3.41
N ILE A 133 -17.37 -2.52 -4.28
CA ILE A 133 -18.54 -3.21 -4.85
C ILE A 133 -18.11 -4.39 -5.73
N ASP A 134 -17.16 -4.15 -6.64
CA ASP A 134 -16.66 -5.18 -7.57
C ASP A 134 -16.04 -6.36 -6.81
N HIS A 135 -15.21 -6.09 -5.77
CA HIS A 135 -14.63 -7.13 -4.92
C HIS A 135 -15.71 -7.96 -4.21
N LYS A 136 -16.76 -7.31 -3.69
CA LYS A 136 -17.88 -8.03 -3.05
C LYS A 136 -18.63 -8.94 -4.03
N GLU A 137 -18.83 -8.48 -5.26
CA GLU A 137 -19.48 -9.29 -6.30
C GLU A 137 -18.61 -10.48 -6.72
N GLU A 138 -17.31 -10.28 -6.94
CA GLU A 138 -16.37 -11.34 -7.27
C GLU A 138 -16.26 -12.37 -6.13
N LYS A 139 -16.17 -11.92 -4.89
CA LYS A 139 -16.16 -12.78 -3.71
C LYS A 139 -17.46 -13.62 -3.63
N LYS A 140 -18.63 -13.01 -3.81
CA LYS A 140 -19.90 -13.75 -3.82
C LYS A 140 -19.94 -14.85 -4.89
N LYS A 141 -19.45 -14.54 -6.09
CA LYS A 141 -19.34 -15.55 -7.18
C LYS A 141 -18.38 -16.66 -6.80
N ALA A 142 -17.20 -16.33 -6.28
CA ALA A 142 -16.19 -17.31 -5.89
C ALA A 142 -16.69 -18.23 -4.75
N ILE A 143 -17.44 -17.69 -3.77
CA ILE A 143 -18.09 -18.47 -2.70
C ILE A 143 -19.12 -19.42 -3.28
N ALA A 144 -20.01 -18.93 -4.17
CA ALA A 144 -21.04 -19.75 -4.80
C ALA A 144 -20.47 -20.90 -5.64
N GLU A 145 -19.28 -20.71 -6.23
CA GLU A 145 -18.54 -21.72 -6.99
C GLU A 145 -17.67 -22.64 -6.11
N GLY A 146 -17.63 -22.44 -4.80
CA GLY A 146 -16.78 -23.21 -3.87
C GLY A 146 -15.27 -23.01 -4.08
N LYS A 147 -14.88 -21.93 -4.71
CA LYS A 147 -13.47 -21.59 -5.05
C LYS A 147 -12.86 -20.58 -4.09
N HIS A 148 -13.66 -19.88 -3.29
CA HIS A 148 -13.17 -18.85 -2.38
C HIS A 148 -12.49 -19.49 -1.17
N LYS A 149 -11.29 -19.03 -0.87
CA LYS A 149 -10.58 -19.32 0.38
C LYS A 149 -10.55 -18.06 1.21
N PHE A 150 -11.23 -18.08 2.33
CA PHE A 150 -11.22 -16.94 3.24
C PHE A 150 -9.81 -16.63 3.75
N LYS A 151 -9.57 -15.35 3.93
CA LYS A 151 -8.29 -14.82 4.41
C LYS A 151 -8.50 -14.13 5.75
N GLY A 152 -7.49 -14.21 6.59
CA GLY A 152 -7.44 -13.48 7.84
C GLY A 152 -6.05 -12.91 8.07
N ALA A 153 -5.98 -11.88 8.90
CA ALA A 153 -4.73 -11.36 9.43
C ALA A 153 -4.96 -10.89 10.87
N VAL A 154 -3.99 -11.13 11.74
CA VAL A 154 -4.01 -10.67 13.13
C VAL A 154 -2.66 -10.09 13.51
N PHE A 155 -2.68 -9.08 14.36
CA PHE A 155 -1.46 -8.47 14.88
C PHE A 155 -1.63 -8.09 16.35
N ILE A 156 -0.52 -8.13 17.10
CA ILE A 156 -0.44 -7.70 18.49
C ILE A 156 0.50 -6.49 18.56
N ASP A 157 -0.05 -5.31 18.80
CA ASP A 157 0.75 -4.08 18.92
C ASP A 157 1.45 -4.01 20.28
N LYS A 158 0.74 -4.42 21.33
CA LYS A 158 1.22 -4.46 22.71
C LYS A 158 0.64 -5.67 23.47
N PRO A 159 1.43 -6.29 24.36
CA PRO A 159 2.87 -6.06 24.54
C PRO A 159 3.67 -6.56 23.34
N LYS A 160 4.92 -6.13 23.22
CA LYS A 160 5.87 -6.74 22.28
C LYS A 160 6.33 -8.11 22.82
N ASP A 161 6.79 -8.96 21.91
CA ASP A 161 7.29 -10.28 22.28
C ASP A 161 8.46 -10.16 23.28
N PHE A 162 8.47 -11.04 24.27
CA PHE A 162 9.42 -11.07 25.40
C PHE A 162 9.46 -9.78 26.25
N THR A 163 8.40 -8.98 26.26
CA THR A 163 8.29 -7.82 27.16
C THR A 163 8.35 -8.28 28.62
N LYS A 164 9.21 -7.65 29.43
CA LYS A 164 9.21 -7.82 30.88
C LYS A 164 8.16 -6.90 31.50
N VAL A 165 7.30 -7.48 32.29
CA VAL A 165 6.18 -6.81 32.96
C VAL A 165 6.36 -6.97 34.48
N ASN A 166 6.12 -5.90 35.24
CA ASN A 166 6.22 -5.94 36.69
C ASN A 166 4.85 -6.21 37.31
N ARG A 167 4.75 -7.15 38.25
CA ARG A 167 3.50 -7.45 38.95
C ARG A 167 2.91 -6.22 39.69
N LYS A 168 3.76 -5.28 40.08
CA LYS A 168 3.34 -4.00 40.70
C LYS A 168 2.53 -3.11 39.77
N ASP A 169 2.57 -3.34 38.49
CA ASP A 169 1.75 -2.60 37.50
C ASP A 169 0.28 -3.01 37.55
N GLU A 170 -0.04 -4.09 38.31
CA GLU A 170 -1.38 -4.67 38.54
C GLU A 170 -2.13 -5.06 37.26
N LYS A 171 -1.99 -4.30 36.17
CA LYS A 171 -2.71 -4.48 34.90
C LYS A 171 -1.81 -4.37 33.70
N LEU A 172 -1.98 -5.29 32.76
CA LEU A 172 -1.33 -5.25 31.44
C LEU A 172 -2.38 -4.96 30.35
N VAL A 173 -2.21 -3.86 29.65
CA VAL A 173 -3.04 -3.55 28.49
C VAL A 173 -2.49 -4.25 27.27
N CYS A 174 -3.31 -5.10 26.66
CA CYS A 174 -3.03 -5.76 25.39
C CYS A 174 -3.89 -5.14 24.29
N MET A 175 -3.31 -4.91 23.13
CA MET A 175 -4.02 -4.34 21.98
C MET A 175 -3.41 -4.80 20.66
N GLY A 176 -4.23 -4.76 19.63
CA GLY A 176 -3.83 -5.13 18.28
C GLY A 176 -4.99 -4.95 17.31
N TRP A 177 -4.94 -5.69 16.20
CA TRP A 177 -5.97 -5.64 15.19
C TRP A 177 -6.20 -7.00 14.54
N GLN A 178 -7.36 -7.15 13.91
CA GLN A 178 -7.80 -8.32 13.14
C GLN A 178 -8.46 -7.85 11.85
N LEU A 179 -8.11 -8.49 10.76
CA LEU A 179 -8.78 -8.37 9.46
C LEU A 179 -9.27 -9.74 9.01
N SER A 180 -10.37 -9.76 8.29
CA SER A 180 -10.86 -10.95 7.59
C SER A 180 -11.77 -10.53 6.43
N ASP A 181 -11.76 -11.29 5.37
CA ASP A 181 -12.75 -11.22 4.29
C ASP A 181 -13.95 -12.16 4.54
N HIS A 182 -14.00 -12.84 5.70
CA HIS A 182 -15.18 -13.58 6.18
C HIS A 182 -16.03 -12.67 7.08
N ASP A 183 -17.28 -12.40 6.68
CA ASP A 183 -18.17 -11.45 7.38
C ASP A 183 -18.41 -11.83 8.86
N ASP A 184 -18.46 -13.15 9.16
CA ASP A 184 -18.70 -13.68 10.50
C ASP A 184 -17.42 -14.18 11.18
N ALA A 185 -16.24 -13.69 10.79
CA ALA A 185 -14.98 -14.10 11.40
C ALA A 185 -14.92 -13.75 12.90
N VAL A 186 -14.50 -14.71 13.71
CA VAL A 186 -14.45 -14.60 15.17
C VAL A 186 -13.03 -14.26 15.62
N LEU A 187 -12.91 -13.26 16.51
CA LEU A 187 -11.69 -12.99 17.25
C LEU A 187 -11.66 -13.83 18.52
N LYS A 188 -10.63 -14.66 18.68
CA LYS A 188 -10.37 -15.41 19.90
C LYS A 188 -9.02 -15.00 20.48
N ILE A 189 -9.02 -14.63 21.76
CA ILE A 189 -7.81 -14.28 22.49
C ILE A 189 -7.68 -15.23 23.68
N THR A 190 -6.51 -15.82 23.86
CA THR A 190 -6.22 -16.68 25.01
C THR A 190 -4.94 -16.26 25.69
N LEU A 191 -4.92 -16.41 27.02
CA LEU A 191 -3.74 -16.28 27.86
C LEU A 191 -3.48 -17.63 28.52
N ASP A 192 -2.31 -18.23 28.25
CA ASP A 192 -1.96 -19.57 28.73
C ASP A 192 -3.06 -20.59 28.43
N ASP A 193 -3.56 -20.55 27.19
CA ASP A 193 -4.65 -21.36 26.64
C ASP A 193 -6.05 -21.10 27.28
N ASN A 194 -6.19 -20.21 28.27
CA ASN A 194 -7.46 -19.78 28.84
C ASN A 194 -8.05 -18.61 28.05
N PRO A 195 -9.36 -18.65 27.70
CA PRO A 195 -9.98 -17.58 26.91
C PRO A 195 -10.06 -16.27 27.71
N ILE A 196 -9.91 -15.15 26.98
CA ILE A 196 -10.15 -13.80 27.51
C ILE A 196 -11.43 -13.26 26.87
N ASP A 197 -12.49 -13.12 27.68
CA ASP A 197 -13.81 -12.67 27.22
C ASP A 197 -13.96 -11.13 27.21
N SER A 198 -13.13 -10.41 27.97
CA SER A 198 -13.20 -8.97 28.15
C SER A 198 -12.45 -8.24 27.02
N VAL A 199 -12.91 -8.38 25.77
CA VAL A 199 -12.32 -7.72 24.59
C VAL A 199 -13.22 -6.59 24.12
N VAL A 200 -12.63 -5.39 23.95
CA VAL A 200 -13.32 -4.20 23.42
C VAL A 200 -12.81 -3.93 22.01
N ARG A 201 -13.71 -3.66 21.07
CA ARG A 201 -13.35 -3.20 19.73
C ARG A 201 -12.93 -1.73 19.77
N VAL A 202 -11.92 -1.39 19.00
CA VAL A 202 -11.38 -0.03 18.93
C VAL A 202 -11.14 0.36 17.48
N ARG A 203 -11.36 1.64 17.18
CA ARG A 203 -11.14 2.18 15.83
C ARG A 203 -9.66 2.14 15.47
N ARG A 204 -9.37 1.73 14.21
CA ARG A 204 -8.02 1.67 13.63
C ARG A 204 -8.03 2.18 12.20
N GLN A 205 -8.06 3.50 12.04
CA GLN A 205 -8.02 4.15 10.73
C GLN A 205 -6.70 3.85 10.00
N ASP A 206 -5.59 3.82 10.74
CA ASP A 206 -4.27 3.49 10.22
C ASP A 206 -4.19 2.12 9.54
N VAL A 207 -4.83 1.11 10.14
CA VAL A 207 -4.89 -0.25 9.56
C VAL A 207 -5.87 -0.27 8.39
N PHE A 208 -7.01 0.42 8.50
CA PHE A 208 -7.97 0.53 7.41
C PHE A 208 -7.31 1.11 6.15
N ASP A 209 -6.62 2.25 6.28
CA ASP A 209 -5.97 2.93 5.16
C ASP A 209 -4.87 2.06 4.52
N ALA A 210 -4.11 1.30 5.34
CA ALA A 210 -3.03 0.43 4.87
C ALA A 210 -3.52 -0.82 4.12
N TYR A 211 -4.72 -1.31 4.41
CA TYR A 211 -5.21 -2.60 3.89
C TYR A 211 -6.48 -2.48 3.04
N GLN A 212 -7.00 -1.28 2.80
CA GLN A 212 -8.24 -1.06 2.06
C GLN A 212 -8.23 -1.64 0.64
N GLU A 213 -7.08 -1.72 -0.02
CA GLU A 213 -6.97 -2.33 -1.35
C GLU A 213 -7.07 -3.87 -1.30
N VAL A 214 -6.59 -4.48 -0.21
CA VAL A 214 -6.54 -5.95 -0.07
C VAL A 214 -7.86 -6.52 0.43
N TYR A 215 -8.53 -5.79 1.32
CA TYR A 215 -9.79 -6.18 1.98
C TYR A 215 -10.95 -5.23 1.60
N ALA A 216 -10.92 -4.68 0.40
CA ALA A 216 -11.88 -3.67 -0.05
C ALA A 216 -13.33 -4.11 0.19
N GLY A 217 -14.05 -3.32 0.97
CA GLY A 217 -15.46 -3.55 1.31
C GLY A 217 -15.75 -4.58 2.40
N ASP A 218 -14.72 -5.26 2.93
CA ASP A 218 -14.85 -6.24 4.02
C ASP A 218 -14.36 -5.69 5.37
N MET A 219 -13.98 -4.41 5.44
CA MET A 219 -13.46 -3.78 6.65
C MET A 219 -14.34 -2.65 7.14
N ASP A 220 -14.45 -2.57 8.45
CA ASP A 220 -15.02 -1.44 9.18
C ASP A 220 -13.97 -0.92 10.18
N PRO A 221 -13.47 0.33 10.00
CA PRO A 221 -12.43 0.88 10.85
C PRO A 221 -12.79 0.88 12.35
N GLU A 222 -14.09 0.89 12.69
CA GLU A 222 -14.57 0.88 14.08
C GLU A 222 -14.38 -0.49 14.76
N THR A 223 -14.27 -1.57 13.99
CA THR A 223 -14.23 -2.96 14.49
C THR A 223 -12.91 -3.68 14.27
N ILE A 224 -11.99 -3.09 13.51
CA ILE A 224 -10.68 -3.69 13.17
C ILE A 224 -9.83 -3.92 14.41
N GLY A 225 -9.71 -2.91 15.27
CA GLY A 225 -8.88 -2.99 16.46
C GLY A 225 -9.52 -3.76 17.59
N TRP A 226 -8.68 -4.30 18.46
CA TRP A 226 -9.09 -4.91 19.71
C TRP A 226 -8.20 -4.45 20.87
N LYS A 227 -8.78 -4.39 22.04
CA LYS A 227 -8.11 -4.07 23.30
C LYS A 227 -8.66 -4.93 24.42
N THR A 228 -7.77 -5.44 25.27
CA THR A 228 -8.13 -6.12 26.52
C THR A 228 -7.16 -5.75 27.63
N THR A 229 -7.53 -6.05 28.86
CA THR A 229 -6.70 -5.78 30.05
C THR A 229 -6.58 -7.05 30.86
N ILE A 230 -5.36 -7.47 31.11
CA ILE A 230 -5.01 -8.63 31.91
C ILE A 230 -4.73 -8.18 33.34
N ASP A 231 -5.33 -8.83 34.33
CA ASP A 231 -5.06 -8.62 35.76
C ASP A 231 -3.81 -9.44 36.15
N LEU A 232 -2.70 -8.76 36.35
CA LEU A 232 -1.40 -9.38 36.67
C LEU A 232 -1.34 -9.95 38.07
N THR A 233 -2.23 -9.52 38.95
CA THR A 233 -2.24 -10.00 40.34
C THR A 233 -2.69 -11.47 40.45
N LYS A 234 -3.42 -11.94 39.42
CA LYS A 234 -3.97 -13.30 39.35
C LYS A 234 -3.06 -14.29 38.61
N LEU A 235 -1.95 -13.81 38.07
CA LEU A 235 -1.03 -14.64 37.32
C LEU A 235 0.16 -15.09 38.19
N ASP A 236 0.72 -16.24 37.91
CA ASP A 236 1.96 -16.70 38.51
C ASP A 236 3.14 -15.89 37.96
N LEU A 237 4.28 -15.86 38.69
CA LEU A 237 5.52 -15.27 38.14
C LEU A 237 6.10 -16.18 37.08
N GLY A 238 6.61 -15.61 35.98
CA GLY A 238 7.23 -16.36 34.91
C GLY A 238 6.75 -15.98 33.52
N ASN A 239 6.88 -16.92 32.59
CA ASN A 239 6.50 -16.71 31.19
C ASN A 239 5.02 -16.95 30.98
N HIS A 240 4.38 -16.03 30.29
CA HIS A 240 2.98 -16.11 29.88
C HIS A 240 2.86 -16.01 28.38
N LYS A 241 1.92 -16.75 27.80
CA LYS A 241 1.65 -16.83 26.37
C LYS A 241 0.33 -16.18 26.02
N LEU A 242 0.39 -15.09 25.25
CA LEU A 242 -0.81 -14.45 24.68
C LEU A 242 -0.97 -14.89 23.22
N MET A 243 -2.07 -15.53 22.91
CA MET A 243 -2.44 -15.97 21.57
C MET A 243 -3.65 -15.19 21.08
N VAL A 244 -3.62 -14.75 19.84
CA VAL A 244 -4.73 -14.09 19.14
C VAL A 244 -5.00 -14.84 17.85
N GLN A 245 -6.22 -15.25 17.65
CA GLN A 245 -6.67 -16.02 16.48
C GLN A 245 -7.85 -15.33 15.80
N CYS A 246 -7.84 -15.33 14.48
CA CYS A 246 -8.96 -15.04 13.60
C CYS A 246 -9.50 -16.39 13.11
N LEU A 247 -10.75 -16.69 13.41
CA LEU A 247 -11.38 -17.98 13.12
C LEU A 247 -12.58 -17.81 12.19
N GLU A 248 -12.82 -18.80 11.35
CA GLU A 248 -14.15 -18.98 10.74
C GLU A 248 -15.18 -19.39 11.80
N PRO A 249 -16.47 -19.24 11.56
CA PRO A 249 -17.52 -19.63 12.49
C PRO A 249 -17.50 -21.12 12.86
N ASP A 250 -17.01 -21.97 11.98
CA ASP A 250 -16.84 -23.42 12.20
C ASP A 250 -15.58 -23.78 13.01
N GLY A 251 -14.76 -22.78 13.34
CA GLY A 251 -13.55 -22.92 14.17
C GLY A 251 -12.24 -23.09 13.38
N ASN A 252 -12.26 -23.08 12.04
CA ASN A 252 -11.05 -23.11 11.25
C ASN A 252 -10.23 -21.83 11.46
N VAL A 253 -8.91 -21.96 11.59
CA VAL A 253 -8.01 -20.83 11.82
C VAL A 253 -7.68 -20.15 10.49
N LEU A 254 -8.08 -18.90 10.34
CA LEU A 254 -7.72 -18.05 9.20
C LEU A 254 -6.34 -17.39 9.39
N ALA A 255 -6.07 -16.94 10.61
CA ALA A 255 -4.77 -16.37 11.01
C ALA A 255 -4.57 -16.47 12.51
N GLU A 256 -3.32 -16.56 12.93
CA GLU A 256 -2.96 -16.52 14.33
C GLU A 256 -1.65 -15.79 14.60
N LYS A 257 -1.54 -15.20 15.78
CA LYS A 257 -0.33 -14.56 16.28
C LYS A 257 -0.16 -14.88 17.75
N CYS A 258 1.04 -15.33 18.11
CA CYS A 258 1.42 -15.61 19.48
C CYS A 258 2.58 -14.70 19.88
N ILE A 259 2.55 -14.21 21.11
CA ILE A 259 3.67 -13.55 21.79
C ILE A 259 3.84 -14.13 23.19
N GLN A 260 5.02 -13.94 23.76
CA GLN A 260 5.30 -14.24 25.16
C GLN A 260 5.66 -12.95 25.92
N PHE A 261 5.29 -12.88 27.19
CA PHE A 261 5.76 -11.85 28.11
C PHE A 261 6.19 -12.48 29.43
N ILE A 262 7.06 -11.80 30.18
CA ILE A 262 7.66 -12.30 31.40
C ILE A 262 7.16 -11.44 32.57
N LEU A 263 6.42 -12.05 33.49
CA LEU A 263 5.96 -11.40 34.71
C LEU A 263 6.98 -11.61 35.85
N GLY A 264 7.49 -10.50 36.40
CA GLY A 264 8.47 -10.48 37.46
C GLY A 264 8.12 -9.57 38.66
#